data_52035f8149f76b29fcd80c9a687a471c
#
_entry.id   52035f8149f76b29fcd80c9a687a471c
#
_cell.length_a   1.000
_cell.length_b   1.000
_cell.length_c   1.000
_cell.angle_alpha   90.00
_cell.angle_beta   90.00
_cell.angle_gamma   90.00
#
_symmetry.space_group_name_H-M   'P 1'
#
loop_
_entity.id
_entity.type
_entity.pdbx_description
1 polymer ?
#
loop_
_entity_poly.entity_id
_entity_poly.type
_entity_poly.pdbx_seq_one_letter_code
_entity_poly.pdbx_strand_id
1 'polypeptide(L)'
;MDSKFLPTDYNREPITLIAGRGRYPALLTEIIKAKGIPLKLISIKSETDDSLIDGFSEEDHVSLHLGKVNQLLKTLKSFESKYVIMAGQIKPTRLFKGLNPDIKLVSILAKLKELNAETIFGSLVEEITKLGCTVLDARSFLDDHLASEGVMTLTKKQPSSDILEFGINMAQNIAHLNIGQGIVIKDKTVIAVEAFEGTNKMLKRVGELKLKDLIFFKTIKKSQDCRFDIPVFGLQTLELMKSLKIQTAALEKNSVILIDKPEVLKAAEKYKIQLIGFTPR
;
A
#
# COMPACT_ATOMS: atom_id res chain seq x y z
N MET A 1 -11.74 -18.00 9.66
CA MET A 1 -12.04 -16.64 9.19
C MET A 1 -11.08 -16.34 8.06
N ASP A 2 -11.56 -15.90 6.90
CA ASP A 2 -10.68 -15.67 5.74
C ASP A 2 -9.77 -14.43 5.92
N SER A 3 -10.22 -13.41 6.66
CA SER A 3 -9.45 -12.26 7.11
C SER A 3 -10.23 -11.47 8.17
N LYS A 4 -9.53 -10.83 9.12
CA LYS A 4 -10.11 -9.96 10.15
C LYS A 4 -10.60 -8.60 9.62
N PHE A 5 -10.24 -8.27 8.37
CA PHE A 5 -10.60 -7.00 7.72
C PHE A 5 -11.82 -7.11 6.81
N LEU A 6 -12.41 -8.29 6.72
CA LEU A 6 -13.65 -8.49 5.96
C LEU A 6 -14.87 -8.08 6.78
N PRO A 7 -15.94 -7.62 6.11
CA PRO A 7 -17.25 -7.43 6.76
C PRO A 7 -17.71 -8.73 7.44
N THR A 8 -18.41 -8.59 8.55
CA THR A 8 -18.89 -9.74 9.34
C THR A 8 -19.90 -10.61 8.58
N ASP A 9 -20.57 -10.04 7.59
CA ASP A 9 -21.55 -10.70 6.72
C ASP A 9 -20.97 -11.21 5.41
N TYR A 10 -19.64 -11.08 5.19
CA TYR A 10 -18.98 -11.61 4.01
C TYR A 10 -19.02 -13.14 4.02
N ASN A 11 -19.57 -13.73 2.98
CA ASN A 11 -19.78 -15.17 2.86
C ASN A 11 -19.14 -15.72 1.55
N ARG A 12 -17.89 -15.36 1.28
CA ARG A 12 -17.09 -15.84 0.14
C ARG A 12 -17.67 -15.52 -1.25
N GLU A 13 -18.46 -14.45 -1.32
CA GLU A 13 -18.95 -13.93 -2.60
C GLU A 13 -17.78 -13.48 -3.49
N PRO A 14 -18.02 -13.43 -4.83
CA PRO A 14 -17.03 -12.99 -5.79
C PRO A 14 -16.46 -11.61 -5.46
N ILE A 15 -15.15 -11.45 -5.63
CA ILE A 15 -14.44 -10.18 -5.44
C ILE A 15 -14.00 -9.63 -6.78
N THR A 16 -14.12 -8.32 -6.97
CA THR A 16 -13.50 -7.63 -8.10
C THR A 16 -12.26 -6.88 -7.62
N LEU A 17 -11.11 -7.25 -8.15
CA LEU A 17 -9.83 -6.58 -7.90
C LEU A 17 -9.62 -5.48 -8.95
N ILE A 18 -9.49 -4.23 -8.50
CA ILE A 18 -9.00 -3.11 -9.32
C ILE A 18 -7.50 -3.02 -9.08
N ALA A 19 -6.71 -3.41 -10.09
CA ALA A 19 -5.27 -3.58 -9.95
C ALA A 19 -4.48 -2.43 -10.57
N GLY A 20 -3.63 -1.79 -9.76
CA GLY A 20 -2.51 -0.97 -10.20
C GLY A 20 -1.27 -1.84 -10.47
N ARG A 21 -0.10 -1.23 -10.37
CA ARG A 21 1.21 -1.87 -10.58
C ARG A 21 1.78 -2.51 -9.33
N GLY A 22 2.75 -3.39 -9.55
CA GLY A 22 3.63 -3.96 -8.54
C GLY A 22 3.16 -5.30 -8.00
N ARG A 23 3.98 -5.90 -7.15
CA ARG A 23 3.78 -7.26 -6.63
C ARG A 23 2.53 -7.42 -5.75
N TYR A 24 2.04 -6.33 -5.13
CA TYR A 24 0.91 -6.39 -4.21
C TYR A 24 -0.38 -6.96 -4.85
N PRO A 25 -0.86 -6.49 -6.03
CA PRO A 25 -2.05 -7.09 -6.66
C PRO A 25 -1.87 -8.58 -6.99
N ALA A 26 -0.68 -8.99 -7.41
CA ALA A 26 -0.39 -10.40 -7.73
C ALA A 26 -0.43 -11.26 -6.48
N LEU A 27 0.23 -10.84 -5.40
CA LEU A 27 0.20 -11.51 -4.10
C LEU A 27 -1.23 -11.70 -3.59
N LEU A 28 -2.03 -10.63 -3.66
CA LEU A 28 -3.44 -10.68 -3.24
C LEU A 28 -4.25 -11.66 -4.10
N THR A 29 -4.03 -11.66 -5.41
CA THR A 29 -4.66 -12.60 -6.34
C THR A 29 -4.32 -14.06 -6.00
N GLU A 30 -3.04 -14.35 -5.75
CA GLU A 30 -2.57 -15.68 -5.37
C GLU A 30 -3.27 -16.17 -4.09
N ILE A 31 -3.35 -15.32 -3.08
CA ILE A 31 -3.96 -15.66 -1.79
C ILE A 31 -5.47 -15.88 -1.93
N ILE A 32 -6.19 -15.00 -2.65
CA ILE A 32 -7.65 -15.11 -2.83
C ILE A 32 -7.98 -16.38 -3.64
N LYS A 33 -7.24 -16.63 -4.74
CA LYS A 33 -7.42 -17.85 -5.56
C LYS A 33 -7.09 -19.12 -4.78
N ALA A 34 -6.04 -19.13 -3.97
CA ALA A 34 -5.68 -20.27 -3.11
C ALA A 34 -6.76 -20.59 -2.07
N LYS A 35 -7.56 -19.59 -1.67
CA LYS A 35 -8.73 -19.78 -0.80
C LYS A 35 -9.98 -20.26 -1.57
N GLY A 36 -9.90 -20.41 -2.89
CA GLY A 36 -11.04 -20.81 -3.74
C GLY A 36 -12.16 -19.76 -3.81
N ILE A 37 -11.83 -18.48 -3.63
CA ILE A 37 -12.78 -17.37 -3.73
C ILE A 37 -12.79 -16.89 -5.19
N PRO A 38 -13.98 -16.78 -5.85
CA PRO A 38 -14.06 -16.27 -7.22
C PRO A 38 -13.54 -14.84 -7.31
N LEU A 39 -12.68 -14.58 -8.30
CA LEU A 39 -12.00 -13.30 -8.44
C LEU A 39 -12.08 -12.80 -9.87
N LYS A 40 -12.55 -11.56 -10.04
CA LYS A 40 -12.55 -10.83 -11.31
C LYS A 40 -11.52 -9.71 -11.27
N LEU A 41 -10.95 -9.35 -12.41
CA LEU A 41 -9.89 -8.36 -12.54
C LEU A 41 -10.33 -7.17 -13.40
N ILE A 42 -10.15 -5.98 -12.86
CA ILE A 42 -10.12 -4.74 -13.65
C ILE A 42 -8.67 -4.24 -13.63
N SER A 43 -7.98 -4.39 -14.75
CA SER A 43 -6.62 -3.89 -14.92
C SER A 43 -6.60 -2.45 -15.44
N ILE A 44 -5.58 -1.69 -15.06
CA ILE A 44 -5.35 -0.33 -15.56
C ILE A 44 -4.23 -0.37 -16.59
N LYS A 45 -4.55 -0.02 -17.84
CA LYS A 45 -3.61 -0.03 -18.97
C LYS A 45 -2.33 0.74 -18.65
N SER A 46 -1.19 0.10 -18.92
CA SER A 46 0.16 0.62 -18.64
C SER A 46 0.50 0.82 -17.15
N GLU A 47 -0.34 0.34 -16.24
CA GLU A 47 -0.04 0.28 -14.80
C GLU A 47 0.00 -1.17 -14.32
N THR A 48 -1.04 -1.96 -14.57
CA THR A 48 -1.09 -3.37 -14.17
C THR A 48 -0.07 -4.18 -14.96
N ASP A 49 0.64 -5.07 -14.27
CA ASP A 49 1.65 -5.94 -14.88
C ASP A 49 0.96 -7.04 -15.73
N ASP A 50 1.46 -7.27 -16.95
CA ASP A 50 0.87 -8.22 -17.91
C ASP A 50 0.81 -9.65 -17.33
N SER A 51 1.82 -10.06 -16.54
CA SER A 51 1.85 -11.37 -15.89
C SER A 51 0.67 -11.60 -14.92
N LEU A 52 0.09 -10.54 -14.35
CA LEU A 52 -1.12 -10.66 -13.55
C LEU A 52 -2.34 -10.89 -14.46
N ILE A 53 -2.40 -10.19 -15.59
CA ILE A 53 -3.50 -10.25 -16.56
C ILE A 53 -3.60 -11.66 -17.15
N ASP A 54 -2.47 -12.26 -17.53
CA ASP A 54 -2.40 -13.60 -18.11
C ASP A 54 -2.99 -14.70 -17.20
N GLY A 55 -3.14 -14.41 -15.92
CA GLY A 55 -3.75 -15.32 -14.95
C GLY A 55 -5.28 -15.31 -14.90
N PHE A 56 -5.96 -14.54 -15.78
CA PHE A 56 -7.43 -14.42 -15.82
C PHE A 56 -7.99 -14.78 -17.21
N SER A 57 -9.20 -15.35 -17.22
CA SER A 57 -9.95 -15.57 -18.46
C SER A 57 -10.47 -14.24 -19.02
N GLU A 58 -10.82 -14.22 -20.31
CA GLU A 58 -11.42 -13.04 -20.95
C GLU A 58 -12.76 -12.63 -20.31
N GLU A 59 -13.50 -13.57 -19.73
CA GLU A 59 -14.77 -13.31 -19.06
C GLU A 59 -14.59 -12.64 -17.69
N ASP A 60 -13.46 -12.91 -17.04
CA ASP A 60 -13.14 -12.42 -15.68
C ASP A 60 -12.21 -11.20 -15.68
N HIS A 61 -11.85 -10.68 -16.85
CA HIS A 61 -10.92 -9.58 -16.98
C HIS A 61 -11.39 -8.49 -17.92
N VAL A 62 -11.24 -7.23 -17.49
CA VAL A 62 -11.42 -6.04 -18.33
C VAL A 62 -10.26 -5.06 -18.11
N SER A 63 -9.65 -4.59 -19.20
CA SER A 63 -8.57 -3.62 -19.17
C SER A 63 -9.08 -2.21 -19.48
N LEU A 64 -8.87 -1.26 -18.58
CA LEU A 64 -9.35 0.11 -18.68
C LEU A 64 -8.20 1.12 -18.71
N HIS A 65 -8.40 2.25 -19.39
CA HIS A 65 -7.50 3.38 -19.27
C HIS A 65 -7.74 4.14 -17.96
N LEU A 66 -6.67 4.61 -17.36
CA LEU A 66 -6.75 5.50 -16.20
C LEU A 66 -7.60 6.74 -16.56
N GLY A 67 -8.54 7.08 -15.69
CA GLY A 67 -9.47 8.21 -15.93
C GLY A 67 -10.81 7.85 -16.57
N LYS A 68 -11.03 6.59 -16.95
CA LYS A 68 -12.32 6.13 -17.49
C LYS A 68 -13.27 5.61 -16.40
N VAL A 69 -13.63 6.52 -15.48
CA VAL A 69 -14.46 6.18 -14.30
C VAL A 69 -15.82 5.65 -14.69
N ASN A 70 -16.46 6.21 -15.72
CA ASN A 70 -17.77 5.72 -16.18
C ASN A 70 -17.68 4.28 -16.73
N GLN A 71 -16.57 3.94 -17.41
CA GLN A 71 -16.34 2.55 -17.86
C GLN A 71 -16.10 1.63 -16.69
N LEU A 72 -15.31 2.06 -15.68
CA LEU A 72 -15.09 1.31 -14.44
C LEU A 72 -16.42 0.97 -13.76
N LEU A 73 -17.29 1.97 -13.55
CA LEU A 73 -18.59 1.76 -12.92
C LEU A 73 -19.50 0.82 -13.74
N LYS A 74 -19.50 0.93 -15.07
CA LYS A 74 -20.21 0.00 -15.95
C LYS A 74 -19.68 -1.43 -15.87
N THR A 75 -18.36 -1.60 -15.81
CA THR A 75 -17.72 -2.92 -15.66
C THR A 75 -18.06 -3.54 -14.32
N LEU A 76 -18.00 -2.78 -13.22
CA LEU A 76 -18.41 -3.29 -11.90
C LEU A 76 -19.87 -3.76 -11.89
N LYS A 77 -20.74 -3.02 -12.58
CA LYS A 77 -22.15 -3.41 -12.74
C LYS A 77 -22.29 -4.67 -13.59
N SER A 78 -21.58 -4.79 -14.72
CA SER A 78 -21.63 -5.99 -15.59
C SER A 78 -21.03 -7.23 -14.91
N PHE A 79 -20.07 -7.04 -14.02
CA PHE A 79 -19.50 -8.09 -13.19
C PHE A 79 -20.40 -8.49 -12.01
N GLU A 80 -21.47 -7.76 -11.78
CA GLU A 80 -22.35 -7.91 -10.61
C GLU A 80 -21.54 -7.84 -9.30
N SER A 81 -20.56 -6.95 -9.27
CA SER A 81 -19.60 -6.84 -8.18
C SER A 81 -20.29 -6.40 -6.89
N LYS A 82 -20.27 -7.24 -5.85
CA LYS A 82 -20.70 -6.87 -4.50
C LYS A 82 -19.55 -6.34 -3.69
N TYR A 83 -18.37 -6.97 -3.81
CA TYR A 83 -17.16 -6.62 -3.09
C TYR A 83 -16.04 -6.22 -4.05
N VAL A 84 -15.36 -5.13 -3.74
CA VAL A 84 -14.29 -4.56 -4.55
C VAL A 84 -13.05 -4.36 -3.68
N ILE A 85 -11.87 -4.75 -4.16
CA ILE A 85 -10.59 -4.42 -3.54
C ILE A 85 -9.77 -3.57 -4.51
N MET A 86 -9.16 -2.50 -4.02
CA MET A 86 -8.22 -1.67 -4.77
C MET A 86 -6.81 -1.98 -4.29
N ALA A 87 -5.94 -2.45 -5.17
CA ALA A 87 -4.57 -2.84 -4.81
C ALA A 87 -3.54 -2.39 -5.83
N GLY A 88 -2.34 -2.09 -5.36
CA GLY A 88 -1.23 -1.65 -6.20
C GLY A 88 -1.11 -0.14 -6.32
N GLN A 89 -0.06 0.30 -7.01
CA GLN A 89 0.26 1.71 -7.16
C GLN A 89 -0.19 2.24 -8.53
N ILE A 90 -0.60 3.49 -8.56
CA ILE A 90 -0.72 4.30 -9.79
C ILE A 90 0.41 5.33 -9.76
N LYS A 91 1.14 5.49 -10.86
CA LYS A 91 2.19 6.53 -10.93
C LYS A 91 1.61 7.90 -10.63
N PRO A 92 2.10 8.63 -9.60
CA PRO A 92 1.56 9.94 -9.23
C PRO A 92 1.56 10.93 -10.41
N THR A 93 2.59 10.87 -11.25
CA THR A 93 2.69 11.73 -12.44
C THR A 93 1.55 11.52 -13.43
N ARG A 94 0.94 10.32 -13.47
CA ARG A 94 -0.20 10.04 -14.35
C ARG A 94 -1.54 10.54 -13.80
N LEU A 95 -1.66 10.69 -12.49
CA LEU A 95 -2.84 11.31 -11.88
C LEU A 95 -2.92 12.81 -12.21
N PHE A 96 -1.77 13.46 -12.47
CA PHE A 96 -1.71 14.90 -12.76
C PHE A 96 -1.39 15.23 -14.22
N LYS A 97 -0.77 14.28 -14.96
CA LYS A 97 -0.39 14.47 -16.38
C LYS A 97 -0.72 13.20 -17.17
N GLY A 98 -1.52 13.34 -18.22
CA GLY A 98 -1.83 12.23 -19.13
C GLY A 98 -3.10 11.44 -18.78
N LEU A 99 -3.93 11.94 -17.87
CA LEU A 99 -5.31 11.47 -17.73
C LEU A 99 -6.06 11.79 -19.01
N ASN A 100 -6.78 10.79 -19.53
CA ASN A 100 -7.82 10.98 -20.53
C ASN A 100 -9.19 10.83 -19.84
N PRO A 101 -9.64 11.89 -19.10
CA PRO A 101 -10.80 11.81 -18.25
C PRO A 101 -12.05 11.64 -19.08
N ASP A 102 -12.98 10.82 -18.59
CA ASP A 102 -14.36 10.85 -19.08
C ASP A 102 -15.17 11.92 -18.32
N ILE A 103 -16.41 12.15 -18.81
CA ILE A 103 -17.31 13.17 -18.21
C ILE A 103 -17.53 12.93 -16.71
N LYS A 104 -17.57 11.65 -16.30
CA LYS A 104 -17.77 11.28 -14.89
C LYS A 104 -16.59 11.73 -14.03
N LEU A 105 -15.35 11.45 -14.45
CA LEU A 105 -14.17 11.92 -13.74
C LEU A 105 -14.09 13.45 -13.71
N VAL A 106 -14.36 14.12 -14.82
CA VAL A 106 -14.41 15.60 -14.87
C VAL A 106 -15.41 16.13 -13.83
N SER A 107 -16.60 15.55 -13.75
CA SER A 107 -17.62 15.93 -12.76
C SER A 107 -17.18 15.69 -11.32
N ILE A 108 -16.41 14.61 -11.05
CA ILE A 108 -15.82 14.34 -9.73
C ILE A 108 -14.79 15.43 -9.40
N LEU A 109 -13.81 15.63 -10.28
CA LEU A 109 -12.72 16.60 -10.05
C LEU A 109 -13.23 18.02 -9.82
N ALA A 110 -14.30 18.43 -10.54
CA ALA A 110 -14.89 19.76 -10.38
C ALA A 110 -15.54 20.00 -8.99
N LYS A 111 -15.83 18.95 -8.24
CA LYS A 111 -16.43 19.02 -6.89
C LYS A 111 -15.40 18.99 -5.77
N LEU A 112 -14.15 18.61 -6.07
CA LEU A 112 -13.10 18.51 -5.08
C LEU A 112 -12.54 19.89 -4.73
N LYS A 113 -12.45 20.16 -3.42
CA LYS A 113 -11.78 21.36 -2.90
C LYS A 113 -10.26 21.26 -3.03
N GLU A 114 -9.73 20.05 -2.90
CA GLU A 114 -8.31 19.74 -2.99
C GLU A 114 -8.10 18.62 -4.01
N LEU A 115 -7.12 18.78 -4.89
CA LEU A 115 -6.76 17.77 -5.90
C LEU A 115 -5.52 17.01 -5.45
N ASN A 116 -5.71 15.99 -4.62
CA ASN A 116 -4.67 15.07 -4.22
C ASN A 116 -5.15 13.61 -4.41
N ALA A 117 -4.25 12.64 -4.26
CA ALA A 117 -4.59 11.23 -4.49
C ALA A 117 -5.71 10.76 -3.55
N GLU A 118 -5.68 11.17 -2.29
CA GLU A 118 -6.66 10.77 -1.28
C GLU A 118 -8.08 11.23 -1.64
N THR A 119 -8.25 12.50 -2.02
CA THR A 119 -9.57 13.05 -2.37
C THR A 119 -10.11 12.45 -3.66
N ILE A 120 -9.23 12.19 -4.64
CA ILE A 120 -9.62 11.55 -5.92
C ILE A 120 -10.07 10.10 -5.68
N PHE A 121 -9.27 9.29 -4.96
CA PHE A 121 -9.62 7.89 -4.69
C PHE A 121 -10.80 7.78 -3.72
N GLY A 122 -10.89 8.66 -2.71
CA GLY A 122 -12.05 8.74 -1.82
C GLY A 122 -13.35 8.95 -2.59
N SER A 123 -13.37 9.91 -3.54
CA SER A 123 -14.54 10.14 -4.40
C SER A 123 -14.83 8.98 -5.34
N LEU A 124 -13.79 8.27 -5.82
CA LEU A 124 -14.00 7.04 -6.60
C LEU A 124 -14.69 5.96 -5.77
N VAL A 125 -14.24 5.78 -4.52
CA VAL A 125 -14.86 4.84 -3.57
C VAL A 125 -16.32 5.20 -3.31
N GLU A 126 -16.64 6.49 -3.13
CA GLU A 126 -18.04 6.94 -2.99
C GLU A 126 -18.89 6.56 -4.22
N GLU A 127 -18.38 6.77 -5.43
CA GLU A 127 -19.12 6.41 -6.64
C GLU A 127 -19.31 4.89 -6.80
N ILE A 128 -18.31 4.08 -6.39
CA ILE A 128 -18.43 2.62 -6.36
C ILE A 128 -19.49 2.21 -5.32
N THR A 129 -19.49 2.83 -4.15
CA THR A 129 -20.46 2.55 -3.09
C THR A 129 -21.90 2.90 -3.50
N LYS A 130 -22.10 3.95 -4.29
CA LYS A 130 -23.42 4.32 -4.85
C LYS A 130 -23.99 3.25 -5.81
N LEU A 131 -23.16 2.35 -6.34
CA LEU A 131 -23.63 1.19 -7.12
C LEU A 131 -24.13 0.03 -6.24
N GLY A 132 -24.00 0.14 -4.91
CA GLY A 132 -24.27 -0.95 -3.98
C GLY A 132 -23.06 -1.85 -3.72
N CYS A 133 -21.88 -1.52 -4.25
CA CYS A 133 -20.66 -2.27 -4.00
C CYS A 133 -20.02 -1.86 -2.66
N THR A 134 -19.46 -2.82 -1.94
CA THR A 134 -18.63 -2.58 -0.76
C THR A 134 -17.16 -2.58 -1.16
N VAL A 135 -16.47 -1.45 -1.01
CA VAL A 135 -15.01 -1.40 -1.18
C VAL A 135 -14.37 -1.88 0.12
N LEU A 136 -13.69 -3.02 0.05
CA LEU A 136 -13.06 -3.68 1.18
C LEU A 136 -11.80 -2.94 1.61
N ASP A 137 -11.41 -3.14 2.86
CA ASP A 137 -10.07 -2.75 3.34
C ASP A 137 -9.01 -3.45 2.49
N ALA A 138 -8.05 -2.70 2.00
CA ALA A 138 -6.98 -3.21 1.14
C ALA A 138 -6.05 -4.22 1.84
N ARG A 139 -6.11 -4.34 3.18
CA ARG A 139 -5.44 -5.38 3.97
C ARG A 139 -6.18 -6.71 3.98
N SER A 140 -7.42 -6.76 3.48
CA SER A 140 -8.22 -7.99 3.45
C SER A 140 -7.44 -9.13 2.80
N PHE A 141 -7.47 -10.30 3.42
CA PHE A 141 -6.73 -11.51 3.06
C PHE A 141 -5.21 -11.47 3.29
N LEU A 142 -4.65 -10.36 3.74
CA LEU A 142 -3.20 -10.18 3.96
C LEU A 142 -2.81 -10.18 5.45
N ASP A 143 -3.63 -10.77 6.33
CA ASP A 143 -3.39 -10.82 7.76
C ASP A 143 -1.98 -11.31 8.11
N ASP A 144 -1.53 -12.39 7.46
CA ASP A 144 -0.20 -12.98 7.67
C ASP A 144 0.94 -12.15 7.06
N HIS A 145 0.63 -11.21 6.18
CA HIS A 145 1.58 -10.33 5.52
C HIS A 145 1.75 -8.97 6.21
N LEU A 146 1.01 -8.70 7.28
CA LEU A 146 1.15 -7.46 8.02
C LEU A 146 2.34 -7.48 8.96
N ALA A 147 2.89 -6.30 9.26
CA ALA A 147 3.89 -6.14 10.30
C ALA A 147 3.33 -6.63 11.64
N SER A 148 4.11 -7.47 12.34
CA SER A 148 3.77 -8.02 13.65
C SER A 148 4.42 -7.17 14.75
N GLU A 149 3.86 -7.16 15.96
CA GLU A 149 4.44 -6.43 17.06
C GLU A 149 5.76 -7.04 17.52
N GLY A 150 6.69 -6.19 17.96
CA GLY A 150 7.99 -6.60 18.47
C GLY A 150 9.01 -6.88 17.38
N VAL A 151 10.05 -7.62 17.75
CA VAL A 151 11.18 -7.94 16.85
C VAL A 151 10.76 -9.04 15.89
N MET A 152 10.77 -8.74 14.59
CA MET A 152 10.44 -9.71 13.53
C MET A 152 11.69 -10.41 12.98
N THR A 153 12.88 -9.79 13.08
CA THR A 153 14.17 -10.38 12.66
C THR A 153 15.24 -10.12 13.69
N LEU A 154 16.02 -11.14 14.06
CA LEU A 154 17.03 -11.04 15.09
C LEU A 154 18.29 -10.37 14.57
N THR A 155 18.75 -9.34 15.26
CA THR A 155 20.05 -8.70 15.05
C THR A 155 20.76 -8.44 16.38
N LYS A 156 22.07 -8.24 16.33
CA LYS A 156 22.87 -8.05 17.55
C LYS A 156 22.67 -6.70 18.23
N LYS A 157 22.30 -5.66 17.47
CA LYS A 157 22.17 -4.28 17.99
C LYS A 157 20.70 -3.85 17.87
N GLN A 158 20.07 -3.57 19.00
CA GLN A 158 18.73 -3.01 19.05
C GLN A 158 18.81 -1.53 19.39
N PRO A 159 18.01 -0.65 18.76
CA PRO A 159 17.85 0.72 19.18
C PRO A 159 17.33 0.77 20.63
N SER A 160 17.70 1.80 21.36
CA SER A 160 17.12 2.03 22.69
C SER A 160 15.65 2.42 22.59
N SER A 161 14.88 2.13 23.64
CA SER A 161 13.43 2.38 23.67
C SER A 161 13.09 3.86 23.45
N ASP A 162 13.92 4.76 23.99
CA ASP A 162 13.72 6.20 23.88
C ASP A 162 13.95 6.74 22.45
N ILE A 163 14.86 6.14 21.68
CA ILE A 163 15.07 6.46 20.26
C ILE A 163 13.90 5.93 19.42
N LEU A 164 13.44 4.70 19.71
CA LEU A 164 12.26 4.15 19.02
C LEU A 164 11.02 4.99 19.29
N GLU A 165 10.77 5.37 20.53
CA GLU A 165 9.64 6.21 20.92
C GLU A 165 9.67 7.57 20.22
N PHE A 166 10.85 8.22 20.19
CA PHE A 166 11.04 9.46 19.44
C PHE A 166 10.68 9.28 17.96
N GLY A 167 11.22 8.24 17.32
CA GLY A 167 10.98 7.97 15.90
C GLY A 167 9.52 7.66 15.59
N ILE A 168 8.83 6.89 16.44
CA ILE A 168 7.40 6.59 16.33
C ILE A 168 6.60 7.90 16.40
N ASN A 169 6.84 8.74 17.40
CA ASN A 169 6.15 10.03 17.55
C ASN A 169 6.36 10.93 16.32
N MET A 170 7.60 11.05 15.84
CA MET A 170 7.90 11.88 14.66
C MET A 170 7.21 11.31 13.40
N ALA A 171 7.29 10.02 13.17
CA ALA A 171 6.64 9.38 12.02
C ALA A 171 5.13 9.62 12.03
N GLN A 172 4.48 9.46 13.16
CA GLN A 172 3.04 9.69 13.32
C GLN A 172 2.65 11.15 13.10
N ASN A 173 3.42 12.10 13.64
CA ASN A 173 3.16 13.53 13.43
C ASN A 173 3.28 13.91 11.93
N ILE A 174 4.29 13.41 11.24
CA ILE A 174 4.48 13.64 9.80
C ILE A 174 3.33 13.02 8.99
N ALA A 175 2.91 11.80 9.33
CA ALA A 175 1.77 11.15 8.69
C ALA A 175 0.47 11.92 8.95
N HIS A 176 0.26 12.43 10.17
CA HIS A 176 -0.90 13.24 10.51
C HIS A 176 -0.98 14.55 9.73
N LEU A 177 0.16 15.18 9.43
CA LEU A 177 0.24 16.35 8.56
C LEU A 177 0.01 16.05 7.07
N ASN A 178 -0.23 14.78 6.71
CA ASN A 178 -0.44 14.32 5.34
C ASN A 178 0.73 14.62 4.39
N ILE A 179 1.96 14.63 4.93
CA ILE A 179 3.20 14.87 4.17
C ILE A 179 3.68 13.57 3.54
N GLY A 180 3.68 12.47 4.32
CA GLY A 180 4.12 11.16 3.89
C GLY A 180 4.07 10.13 5.03
N GLN A 181 4.41 8.88 4.71
CA GLN A 181 4.25 7.73 5.59
C GLN A 181 5.59 7.17 6.10
N GLY A 182 6.71 7.76 5.70
CA GLY A 182 8.03 7.29 6.01
C GLY A 182 8.98 8.39 6.48
N ILE A 183 9.81 8.09 7.48
CA ILE A 183 10.90 8.96 7.93
C ILE A 183 12.17 8.16 8.17
N VAL A 184 13.32 8.83 8.12
CA VAL A 184 14.59 8.30 8.59
C VAL A 184 15.09 9.19 9.73
N ILE A 185 15.49 8.56 10.83
CA ILE A 185 16.11 9.26 11.94
C ILE A 185 17.54 8.77 12.20
N LYS A 186 18.32 9.62 12.86
CA LYS A 186 19.55 9.25 13.56
C LYS A 186 19.46 9.79 14.98
N ASP A 187 19.63 8.91 15.97
CA ASP A 187 19.41 9.25 17.37
C ASP A 187 18.02 9.93 17.55
N LYS A 188 17.96 11.11 18.10
CA LYS A 188 16.74 11.92 18.24
C LYS A 188 16.67 13.08 17.22
N THR A 189 17.11 12.82 15.97
CA THR A 189 17.07 13.81 14.88
C THR A 189 16.43 13.20 13.64
N VAL A 190 15.43 13.87 13.08
CA VAL A 190 14.85 13.49 11.78
C VAL A 190 15.82 13.90 10.68
N ILE A 191 16.29 12.92 9.91
CA ILE A 191 17.23 13.11 8.80
C ILE A 191 16.52 13.32 7.48
N ALA A 192 15.41 12.59 7.27
CA ALA A 192 14.61 12.73 6.04
C ALA A 192 13.17 12.35 6.31
N VAL A 193 12.29 12.98 5.54
CA VAL A 193 10.86 12.70 5.49
C VAL A 193 10.51 12.28 4.07
N GLU A 194 9.76 11.21 3.94
CA GLU A 194 9.14 10.81 2.69
C GLU A 194 8.05 11.83 2.34
N ALA A 195 8.04 12.31 1.09
CA ALA A 195 7.00 13.16 0.56
C ALA A 195 6.55 12.61 -0.80
N PHE A 196 6.23 13.48 -1.74
CA PHE A 196 5.77 13.11 -3.08
C PHE A 196 6.72 12.19 -3.85
N GLU A 197 8.03 12.24 -3.56
CA GLU A 197 9.04 11.41 -4.21
C GLU A 197 8.91 9.90 -3.92
N GLY A 198 8.30 9.54 -2.79
CA GLY A 198 8.15 8.17 -2.30
C GLY A 198 9.39 7.59 -1.61
N THR A 199 9.18 6.48 -0.87
CA THR A 199 10.16 5.86 0.04
C THR A 199 11.54 5.63 -0.60
N ASN A 200 11.58 5.02 -1.79
CA ASN A 200 12.87 4.63 -2.39
C ASN A 200 13.73 5.83 -2.79
N LYS A 201 13.13 6.92 -3.25
CA LYS A 201 13.88 8.15 -3.58
C LYS A 201 14.34 8.87 -2.32
N MET A 202 13.49 8.94 -1.29
CA MET A 202 13.87 9.47 0.02
C MET A 202 15.06 8.71 0.58
N LEU A 203 15.05 7.37 0.58
CA LEU A 203 16.18 6.56 1.07
C LEU A 203 17.46 6.82 0.27
N LYS A 204 17.39 6.92 -1.07
CA LYS A 204 18.55 7.25 -1.91
C LYS A 204 19.17 8.58 -1.51
N ARG A 205 18.36 9.62 -1.31
CA ARG A 205 18.80 10.95 -0.84
C ARG A 205 19.48 10.87 0.53
N VAL A 206 18.96 10.04 1.43
CA VAL A 206 19.59 9.77 2.74
C VAL A 206 20.96 9.13 2.56
N GLY A 207 21.12 8.21 1.60
CA GLY A 207 22.39 7.56 1.33
C GLY A 207 23.53 8.52 0.92
N GLU A 208 23.21 9.63 0.27
CA GLU A 208 24.17 10.66 -0.12
C GLU A 208 24.83 11.33 1.09
N LEU A 209 24.14 11.36 2.24
CA LEU A 209 24.63 11.96 3.47
C LEU A 209 25.72 11.09 4.16
N LYS A 210 25.89 9.81 3.74
CA LYS A 210 26.89 8.87 4.29
C LYS A 210 26.84 8.71 5.81
N LEU A 211 25.66 8.89 6.42
CA LEU A 211 25.46 8.73 7.86
C LEU A 211 25.37 7.25 8.25
N LYS A 212 25.64 6.95 9.52
CA LYS A 212 25.52 5.61 10.11
C LYS A 212 24.45 5.60 11.18
N ASP A 213 24.08 4.38 11.63
CA ASP A 213 23.12 4.15 12.70
C ASP A 213 21.76 4.81 12.42
N LEU A 214 21.30 4.70 11.19
CA LEU A 214 20.03 5.23 10.73
C LEU A 214 18.91 4.21 10.99
N ILE A 215 17.72 4.72 11.34
CA ILE A 215 16.51 3.94 11.53
C ILE A 215 15.44 4.49 10.59
N PHE A 216 14.86 3.62 9.77
CA PHE A 216 13.71 3.93 8.93
C PHE A 216 12.41 3.59 9.66
N PHE A 217 11.45 4.49 9.66
CA PHE A 217 10.10 4.28 10.19
C PHE A 217 9.07 4.36 9.08
N LYS A 218 8.06 3.47 9.15
CA LYS A 218 6.91 3.52 8.25
C LYS A 218 5.62 3.33 9.04
N THR A 219 4.66 4.25 8.84
CA THR A 219 3.41 4.34 9.59
C THR A 219 2.26 4.81 8.70
N ILE A 220 1.07 4.87 9.25
CA ILE A 220 -0.11 5.50 8.64
C ILE A 220 -0.62 6.65 9.52
N LYS A 221 -1.42 7.54 8.98
CA LYS A 221 -2.17 8.51 9.79
C LYS A 221 -3.40 7.85 10.41
N LYS A 222 -3.86 8.32 11.60
CA LYS A 222 -5.05 7.77 12.27
C LYS A 222 -6.32 7.76 11.42
N SER A 223 -6.46 8.76 10.54
CA SER A 223 -7.60 8.89 9.61
C SER A 223 -7.33 8.26 8.23
N GLN A 224 -6.34 7.35 8.12
CA GLN A 224 -5.99 6.71 6.86
C GLN A 224 -7.17 5.93 6.28
N ASP A 225 -7.51 6.19 5.03
CA ASP A 225 -8.49 5.37 4.32
C ASP A 225 -7.83 4.08 3.81
N CYS A 226 -7.97 3.04 4.61
CA CYS A 226 -7.35 1.75 4.33
C CYS A 226 -7.97 1.00 3.14
N ARG A 227 -8.97 1.57 2.46
CA ARG A 227 -9.54 0.95 1.25
C ARG A 227 -8.67 1.10 0.02
N PHE A 228 -7.74 2.08 0.00
CA PHE A 228 -6.90 2.34 -1.18
C PHE A 228 -5.48 2.87 -0.88
N ASP A 229 -5.19 3.28 0.36
CA ASP A 229 -3.88 3.84 0.71
C ASP A 229 -3.26 3.09 1.90
N ILE A 230 -2.58 1.99 1.59
CA ILE A 230 -1.87 1.18 2.58
C ILE A 230 -0.37 1.18 2.26
N PRO A 231 0.50 1.52 3.23
CA PRO A 231 1.92 1.43 3.04
C PRO A 231 2.40 -0.01 2.88
N VAL A 232 3.32 -0.18 1.95
CA VAL A 232 3.96 -1.48 1.71
C VAL A 232 5.46 -1.41 1.99
N PHE A 233 6.03 -2.54 2.43
CA PHE A 233 7.46 -2.76 2.59
C PHE A 233 7.82 -4.08 1.91
N GLY A 234 8.80 -4.07 1.02
CA GLY A 234 9.18 -5.24 0.24
C GLY A 234 10.67 -5.38 0.05
N LEU A 235 11.09 -6.44 -0.67
CA LEU A 235 12.49 -6.74 -0.94
C LEU A 235 13.26 -5.56 -1.55
N GLN A 236 12.64 -4.81 -2.47
CA GLN A 236 13.29 -3.66 -3.11
C GLN A 236 13.72 -2.59 -2.09
N THR A 237 12.84 -2.27 -1.12
CA THR A 237 13.18 -1.32 -0.06
C THR A 237 14.26 -1.89 0.86
N LEU A 238 14.18 -3.18 1.18
CA LEU A 238 15.16 -3.86 2.02
C LEU A 238 16.55 -3.92 1.37
N GLU A 239 16.64 -4.20 0.06
CA GLU A 239 17.89 -4.20 -0.70
C GLU A 239 18.49 -2.80 -0.76
N LEU A 240 17.66 -1.78 -0.94
CA LEU A 240 18.10 -0.40 -0.89
C LEU A 240 18.66 -0.04 0.51
N MET A 241 17.96 -0.40 1.59
CA MET A 241 18.46 -0.22 2.96
C MET A 241 19.81 -0.91 3.17
N LYS A 242 19.98 -2.15 2.67
CA LYS A 242 21.26 -2.86 2.70
C LYS A 242 22.36 -2.06 2.02
N SER A 243 22.12 -1.58 0.80
CA SER A 243 23.11 -0.81 0.01
C SER A 243 23.51 0.50 0.69
N LEU A 244 22.59 1.11 1.42
CA LEU A 244 22.75 2.37 2.15
C LEU A 244 23.20 2.17 3.62
N LYS A 245 23.40 0.92 4.05
CA LYS A 245 23.79 0.55 5.42
C LYS A 245 22.79 1.01 6.49
N ILE A 246 21.51 1.11 6.15
CA ILE A 246 20.42 1.33 7.10
C ILE A 246 20.07 -0.02 7.72
N GLN A 247 20.35 -0.22 8.99
CA GLN A 247 20.31 -1.53 9.63
C GLN A 247 19.01 -1.80 10.42
N THR A 248 18.11 -0.82 10.52
CA THR A 248 16.86 -0.99 11.25
C THR A 248 15.70 -0.34 10.52
N ALA A 249 14.57 -1.06 10.43
CA ALA A 249 13.28 -0.51 10.06
C ALA A 249 12.25 -0.80 11.15
N ALA A 250 11.51 0.22 11.56
CA ALA A 250 10.36 0.13 12.43
C ALA A 250 9.08 0.33 11.61
N LEU A 251 8.19 -0.65 11.63
CA LEU A 251 7.00 -0.73 10.80
C LEU A 251 5.75 -0.80 11.68
N GLU A 252 4.74 0.01 11.38
CA GLU A 252 3.51 -0.01 12.17
C GLU A 252 2.77 -1.33 12.04
N LYS A 253 2.52 -1.96 13.20
CA LYS A 253 1.78 -3.23 13.33
C LYS A 253 0.39 -3.12 12.69
N ASN A 254 -0.03 -4.15 12.00
CA ASN A 254 -1.33 -4.25 11.32
C ASN A 254 -1.62 -3.17 10.27
N SER A 255 -0.68 -2.28 10.00
CA SER A 255 -0.85 -1.16 9.06
C SER A 255 0.09 -1.25 7.86
N VAL A 256 1.30 -1.76 8.04
CA VAL A 256 2.27 -1.93 6.94
C VAL A 256 2.23 -3.35 6.42
N ILE A 257 1.99 -3.51 5.10
CA ILE A 257 2.05 -4.80 4.42
C ILE A 257 3.51 -5.11 4.07
N LEU A 258 4.01 -6.27 4.51
CA LEU A 258 5.27 -6.84 4.04
C LEU A 258 4.99 -7.70 2.81
N ILE A 259 5.32 -7.21 1.64
CA ILE A 259 5.12 -7.93 0.38
C ILE A 259 6.03 -9.16 0.35
N ASP A 260 5.45 -10.35 0.16
CA ASP A 260 6.13 -11.64 0.28
C ASP A 260 6.89 -11.73 1.62
N LYS A 261 6.17 -11.57 2.74
CA LYS A 261 6.72 -11.45 4.10
C LYS A 261 7.75 -12.52 4.46
N PRO A 262 7.54 -13.82 4.16
CA PRO A 262 8.55 -14.85 4.48
C PRO A 262 9.90 -14.56 3.82
N GLU A 263 9.90 -14.15 2.55
CA GLU A 263 11.09 -13.81 1.78
C GLU A 263 11.76 -12.53 2.31
N VAL A 264 10.95 -11.53 2.67
CA VAL A 264 11.43 -10.27 3.28
C VAL A 264 12.13 -10.56 4.61
N LEU A 265 11.55 -11.38 5.48
CA LEU A 265 12.16 -11.74 6.78
C LEU A 265 13.47 -12.50 6.58
N LYS A 266 13.48 -13.51 5.71
CA LYS A 266 14.69 -14.29 5.38
C LYS A 266 15.80 -13.39 4.80
N ALA A 267 15.45 -12.46 3.91
CA ALA A 267 16.41 -11.53 3.33
C ALA A 267 16.92 -10.53 4.39
N ALA A 268 16.06 -10.04 5.27
CA ALA A 268 16.43 -9.13 6.35
C ALA A 268 17.45 -9.77 7.31
N GLU A 269 17.26 -11.03 7.69
CA GLU A 269 18.23 -11.79 8.49
C GLU A 269 19.56 -11.95 7.77
N LYS A 270 19.54 -12.36 6.49
CA LYS A 270 20.75 -12.46 5.64
C LYS A 270 21.50 -11.14 5.54
N TYR A 271 20.79 -10.03 5.47
CA TYR A 271 21.36 -8.68 5.35
C TYR A 271 21.71 -8.07 6.71
N LYS A 272 21.37 -8.75 7.82
CA LYS A 272 21.52 -8.26 9.19
C LYS A 272 20.77 -6.94 9.42
N ILE A 273 19.59 -6.82 8.82
CA ILE A 273 18.67 -5.72 9.01
C ILE A 273 17.61 -6.13 10.01
N GLN A 274 17.44 -5.33 11.05
CA GLN A 274 16.41 -5.52 12.06
C GLN A 274 15.08 -4.96 11.56
N LEU A 275 14.04 -5.78 11.58
CA LEU A 275 12.66 -5.37 11.39
C LEU A 275 11.93 -5.41 12.73
N ILE A 276 11.34 -4.30 13.11
CA ILE A 276 10.61 -4.13 14.38
C ILE A 276 9.21 -3.68 14.06
N GLY A 277 8.20 -4.36 14.61
CA GLY A 277 6.84 -3.88 14.57
C GLY A 277 6.49 -3.06 15.81
N PHE A 278 5.82 -1.94 15.65
CA PHE A 278 5.38 -1.10 16.74
C PHE A 278 3.88 -0.82 16.70
N THR A 279 3.30 -0.65 17.87
CA THR A 279 1.92 -0.16 18.00
C THR A 279 1.99 1.35 18.25
N PRO A 280 1.26 2.19 17.46
CA PRO A 280 1.15 3.62 17.73
C PRO A 280 0.49 3.87 19.08
N ARG A 281 0.83 4.97 19.72
CA ARG A 281 0.23 5.43 20.97
C ARG A 281 -0.97 6.36 20.74
#